data_f02ff6a15194acd8a4c4d754d41ca7ca
#
_entry.id   f02ff6a15194acd8a4c4d754d41ca7ca
#
_cell.length_a   1.000
_cell.length_b   1.000
_cell.length_c   1.000
_cell.angle_alpha   90.00
_cell.angle_beta   90.00
_cell.angle_gamma   90.00
#
_symmetry.space_group_name_H-M   'P 1'
#
loop_
_entity.id
_entity.type
_entity.pdbx_description
1 polymer ?
#
loop_
_entity_poly.entity_id
_entity_poly.type
_entity_poly.pdbx_seq_one_letter_code
_entity_poly.pdbx_strand_id
1 'polypeptide(L)'
;PGRDSFLGSQVHTNDYVDATQYGGKRVLVVGGGTSAVGFLLELEEYASELTWVSRRNVDFLDETELNMEAGTEAVARQDEAARAGRALPSIVSGTGVPRTRRIQAGIDRGLLQPKRMFERIEPHGVRWADGTYRDVDAIVWATGFRPELRHLAPLKLREKEGGIVVAAGSSWRDPRVFFAGYGPQASTIGANRAGRLIARQVIATLSKL
;
A
#
# COMPACT_ATOMS: atom_id res chain seq x y z
N PRO A 1 -4.36 0.99 18.54
CA PRO A 1 -5.14 0.35 19.60
C PRO A 1 -6.64 0.56 19.36
N GLY A 2 -7.50 -0.36 19.88
CA GLY A 2 -8.95 -0.22 19.82
C GLY A 2 -9.63 -0.70 18.54
N ARG A 3 -8.93 -1.25 17.56
CA ARG A 3 -9.51 -1.69 16.29
C ARG A 3 -10.68 -2.67 16.49
N ASP A 4 -10.52 -3.64 17.39
CA ASP A 4 -11.50 -4.71 17.60
C ASP A 4 -12.71 -4.25 18.45
N SER A 5 -12.63 -3.11 19.13
CA SER A 5 -13.72 -2.51 19.89
C SER A 5 -14.60 -1.58 19.06
N PHE A 6 -14.23 -1.26 17.85
CA PHE A 6 -15.01 -0.38 16.97
C PHE A 6 -16.30 -1.06 16.51
N LEU A 7 -17.43 -0.40 16.73
CA LEU A 7 -18.75 -0.93 16.41
C LEU A 7 -19.23 -0.60 14.99
N GLY A 8 -18.55 0.33 14.32
CA GLY A 8 -18.81 0.68 12.92
C GLY A 8 -18.18 -0.33 11.93
N SER A 9 -18.37 -0.10 10.66
CA SER A 9 -17.79 -0.95 9.62
C SER A 9 -16.32 -0.64 9.40
N GLN A 10 -15.53 -1.69 9.13
CA GLN A 10 -14.11 -1.55 8.76
C GLN A 10 -13.84 -2.34 7.50
N VAL A 11 -13.24 -1.70 6.52
CA VAL A 11 -12.89 -2.33 5.26
C VAL A 11 -11.43 -2.04 4.90
N HIS A 12 -10.72 -3.03 4.39
CA HIS A 12 -9.42 -2.81 3.75
C HIS A 12 -9.59 -2.57 2.25
N THR A 13 -8.63 -1.90 1.62
CA THR A 13 -8.62 -1.65 0.16
C THR A 13 -8.99 -2.89 -0.68
N ASN A 14 -8.63 -4.10 -0.24
CA ASN A 14 -8.93 -5.35 -0.94
C ASN A 14 -10.43 -5.67 -0.99
N ASP A 15 -11.17 -5.22 0.03
CA ASP A 15 -12.56 -5.59 0.26
C ASP A 15 -13.51 -4.42 -0.02
N TYR A 16 -12.95 -3.26 -0.38
CA TYR A 16 -13.71 -2.09 -0.78
C TYR A 16 -14.34 -2.34 -2.17
N VAL A 17 -15.66 -2.18 -2.26
CA VAL A 17 -16.40 -2.42 -3.51
C VAL A 17 -16.70 -1.11 -4.22
N ASP A 18 -17.47 -0.21 -3.58
CA ASP A 18 -17.83 1.09 -4.12
C ASP A 18 -18.25 2.09 -3.01
N ALA A 19 -18.36 3.36 -3.38
CA ALA A 19 -18.69 4.44 -2.45
C ALA A 19 -20.16 4.49 -2.03
N THR A 20 -21.09 3.87 -2.76
CA THR A 20 -22.54 3.95 -2.49
C THR A 20 -22.90 3.34 -1.13
N GLN A 21 -22.12 2.36 -0.66
CA GLN A 21 -22.29 1.72 0.64
C GLN A 21 -22.06 2.66 1.83
N TYR A 22 -21.49 3.83 1.58
CA TYR A 22 -21.14 4.84 2.59
C TYR A 22 -22.07 6.05 2.57
N GLY A 23 -23.19 5.97 1.83
CA GLY A 23 -24.20 7.02 1.77
C GLY A 23 -24.62 7.49 3.17
N GLY A 24 -24.51 8.79 3.43
CA GLY A 24 -24.87 9.43 4.71
C GLY A 24 -23.98 9.07 5.91
N LYS A 25 -22.91 8.30 5.75
CA LYS A 25 -21.98 7.89 6.83
C LYS A 25 -20.85 8.88 7.03
N ARG A 26 -20.35 8.96 8.26
CA ARG A 26 -19.09 9.63 8.60
C ARG A 26 -17.95 8.63 8.37
N VAL A 27 -17.13 8.88 7.35
CA VAL A 27 -16.10 7.93 6.91
C VAL A 27 -14.70 8.46 7.24
N LEU A 28 -13.91 7.60 7.87
CA LEU A 28 -12.50 7.82 8.13
C LEU A 28 -11.66 7.03 7.12
N VAL A 29 -10.86 7.71 6.32
CA VAL A 29 -9.88 7.09 5.42
C VAL A 29 -8.51 7.14 6.04
N VAL A 30 -7.88 5.97 6.20
CA VAL A 30 -6.57 5.80 6.85
C VAL A 30 -5.53 5.39 5.83
N GLY A 31 -4.58 6.27 5.54
CA GLY A 31 -3.47 5.99 4.63
C GLY A 31 -3.00 7.23 3.89
N GLY A 32 -1.78 7.22 3.37
CA GLY A 32 -1.17 8.36 2.69
C GLY A 32 -0.79 8.09 1.23
N GLY A 33 -1.32 7.03 0.63
CA GLY A 33 -1.02 6.68 -0.76
C GLY A 33 -2.14 7.04 -1.74
N THR A 34 -1.90 6.76 -3.01
CA THR A 34 -2.84 7.00 -4.12
C THR A 34 -4.22 6.38 -3.88
N SER A 35 -4.29 5.20 -3.25
CA SER A 35 -5.57 4.55 -2.91
C SER A 35 -6.40 5.38 -1.94
N ALA A 36 -5.77 5.96 -0.90
CA ALA A 36 -6.48 6.83 0.05
C ALA A 36 -7.08 8.05 -0.65
N VAL A 37 -6.30 8.70 -1.52
CA VAL A 37 -6.74 9.85 -2.32
C VAL A 37 -7.87 9.46 -3.26
N GLY A 38 -7.76 8.28 -3.92
CA GLY A 38 -8.83 7.75 -4.79
C GLY A 38 -10.14 7.57 -4.05
N PHE A 39 -10.10 6.94 -2.86
CA PHE A 39 -11.29 6.75 -2.02
C PHE A 39 -11.91 8.07 -1.56
N LEU A 40 -11.10 9.05 -1.15
CA LEU A 40 -11.62 10.36 -0.75
C LEU A 40 -12.38 11.05 -1.89
N LEU A 41 -11.82 11.02 -3.10
CA LEU A 41 -12.43 11.61 -4.28
C LEU A 41 -13.71 10.87 -4.74
N GLU A 42 -13.84 9.59 -4.40
CA GLU A 42 -15.02 8.80 -4.72
C GLU A 42 -16.11 8.94 -3.64
N LEU A 43 -15.69 8.90 -2.36
CA LEU A 43 -16.59 8.97 -1.21
C LEU A 43 -17.22 10.36 -1.01
N GLU A 44 -16.60 11.42 -1.58
CA GLU A 44 -17.05 12.81 -1.41
C GLU A 44 -18.52 13.02 -1.79
N GLU A 45 -19.01 12.29 -2.78
CA GLU A 45 -20.40 12.41 -3.27
C GLU A 45 -21.43 11.66 -2.41
N TYR A 46 -20.98 10.74 -1.54
CA TYR A 46 -21.85 9.82 -0.80
C TYR A 46 -21.80 10.01 0.71
N ALA A 47 -20.62 10.19 1.26
CA ALA A 47 -20.42 10.31 2.69
C ALA A 47 -20.97 11.65 3.23
N SER A 48 -21.57 11.63 4.42
CA SER A 48 -21.98 12.87 5.11
C SER A 48 -20.81 13.66 5.65
N GLU A 49 -19.72 12.98 6.00
CA GLU A 49 -18.48 13.58 6.46
C GLU A 49 -17.30 12.69 6.09
N LEU A 50 -16.20 13.31 5.64
CA LEU A 50 -14.94 12.64 5.37
C LEU A 50 -13.84 13.14 6.30
N THR A 51 -13.13 12.21 6.91
CA THR A 51 -11.90 12.49 7.64
C THR A 51 -10.77 11.69 7.03
N TRP A 52 -9.71 12.37 6.67
CA TRP A 52 -8.50 11.72 6.17
C TRP A 52 -7.37 11.78 7.19
N VAL A 53 -6.74 10.64 7.47
CA VAL A 53 -5.57 10.58 8.35
C VAL A 53 -4.42 9.85 7.69
N SER A 54 -3.22 10.35 7.92
CA SER A 54 -2.01 9.72 7.47
C SER A 54 -0.93 9.74 8.55
N ARG A 55 -0.12 8.69 8.58
CA ARG A 55 1.01 8.56 9.51
C ARG A 55 2.18 9.48 9.14
N ARG A 56 2.30 9.82 7.86
CA ARG A 56 3.34 10.70 7.30
C ARG A 56 2.66 11.82 6.52
N ASN A 57 3.37 12.89 6.27
CA ASN A 57 2.93 13.88 5.31
C ASN A 57 2.71 13.21 3.95
N VAL A 58 1.77 13.73 3.20
CA VAL A 58 1.48 13.25 1.85
C VAL A 58 2.00 14.29 0.87
N ASP A 59 2.96 13.87 0.06
CA ASP A 59 3.57 14.71 -0.95
C ASP A 59 2.82 14.52 -2.27
N PHE A 60 2.27 15.62 -2.79
CA PHE A 60 1.65 15.67 -4.12
C PHE A 60 2.69 16.17 -5.11
N LEU A 61 3.08 15.30 -6.03
CA LEU A 61 4.13 15.57 -7.00
C LEU A 61 3.54 15.97 -8.36
N ASP A 62 4.06 17.02 -8.96
CA ASP A 62 3.74 17.39 -10.32
C ASP A 62 4.19 16.30 -11.32
N GLU A 63 3.54 16.21 -12.48
CA GLU A 63 3.86 15.16 -13.48
C GLU A 63 5.33 15.21 -13.93
N THR A 64 5.96 16.37 -13.86
CA THR A 64 7.38 16.57 -14.15
C THR A 64 8.31 16.05 -13.06
N GLU A 65 7.83 15.94 -11.82
CA GLU A 65 8.57 15.41 -10.66
C GLU A 65 8.42 13.89 -10.51
N LEU A 66 7.43 13.30 -11.16
CA LEU A 66 7.28 11.85 -11.33
C LEU A 66 8.33 11.35 -12.34
N ASN A 67 9.61 11.65 -12.05
CA ASN A 67 10.65 11.28 -12.95
C ASN A 67 10.98 9.78 -12.81
N MET A 68 11.58 9.23 -13.87
CA MET A 68 12.04 7.84 -13.90
C MET A 68 13.06 7.54 -12.80
N GLU A 69 13.74 8.54 -12.24
CA GLU A 69 14.72 8.39 -11.18
C GLU A 69 14.07 7.98 -9.86
N ALA A 70 13.00 8.66 -9.41
CA ALA A 70 12.28 8.29 -8.19
C ALA A 70 11.66 6.89 -8.28
N GLY A 71 11.11 6.54 -9.46
CA GLY A 71 10.63 5.19 -9.73
C GLY A 71 11.74 4.14 -9.70
N THR A 72 12.89 4.45 -10.29
CA THR A 72 14.07 3.57 -10.32
C THR A 72 14.65 3.39 -8.91
N GLU A 73 14.72 4.45 -8.12
CA GLU A 73 15.20 4.37 -6.74
C GLU A 73 14.26 3.55 -5.84
N ALA A 74 12.95 3.71 -5.98
CA ALA A 74 11.97 2.91 -5.24
C ALA A 74 12.08 1.41 -5.59
N VAL A 75 12.31 1.09 -6.87
CA VAL A 75 12.57 -0.28 -7.35
C VAL A 75 13.89 -0.82 -6.80
N ALA A 76 14.95 -0.01 -6.79
CA ALA A 76 16.24 -0.40 -6.23
C ALA A 76 16.18 -0.70 -4.73
N ARG A 77 15.44 0.11 -3.96
CA ARG A 77 15.20 -0.16 -2.53
C ARG A 77 14.43 -1.48 -2.30
N GLN A 78 13.52 -1.83 -3.17
CA GLN A 78 12.83 -3.13 -3.08
C GLN A 78 13.76 -4.29 -3.44
N ASP A 79 14.62 -4.15 -4.43
CA ASP A 79 15.61 -5.17 -4.78
C ASP A 79 16.60 -5.40 -3.63
N GLU A 80 17.09 -4.34 -3.04
CA GLU A 80 17.96 -4.41 -1.86
C GLU A 80 17.27 -5.14 -0.68
N ALA A 81 16.02 -4.77 -0.37
CA ALA A 81 15.24 -5.41 0.68
C ALA A 81 15.00 -6.90 0.40
N ALA A 82 14.67 -7.25 -0.85
CA ALA A 82 14.48 -8.63 -1.26
C ALA A 82 15.79 -9.45 -1.15
N ARG A 83 16.92 -8.89 -1.57
CA ARG A 83 18.24 -9.55 -1.43
C ARG A 83 18.64 -9.74 0.04
N ALA A 84 18.25 -8.81 0.90
CA ALA A 84 18.53 -8.87 2.34
C ALA A 84 17.49 -9.68 3.15
N GLY A 85 16.44 -10.21 2.51
CA GLY A 85 15.36 -10.92 3.22
C GLY A 85 14.53 -10.03 4.14
N ARG A 86 14.56 -8.72 3.94
CA ARG A 86 13.75 -7.76 4.70
C ARG A 86 12.34 -7.65 4.15
N ALA A 87 11.41 -7.23 5.00
CA ALA A 87 10.07 -6.85 4.54
C ALA A 87 10.16 -5.77 3.46
N LEU A 88 9.46 -5.99 2.33
CA LEU A 88 9.53 -5.07 1.20
C LEU A 88 8.92 -3.70 1.55
N PRO A 89 9.62 -2.59 1.29
CA PRO A 89 9.05 -1.26 1.41
C PRO A 89 7.95 -1.04 0.37
N SER A 90 6.97 -0.17 0.68
CA SER A 90 5.97 0.24 -0.31
C SER A 90 6.61 1.11 -1.39
N ILE A 91 6.35 0.83 -2.67
CA ILE A 91 6.80 1.65 -3.79
C ILE A 91 6.20 3.07 -3.67
N VAL A 92 4.90 3.15 -3.42
CA VAL A 92 4.16 4.43 -3.35
C VAL A 92 4.64 5.34 -2.23
N SER A 93 5.13 4.80 -1.11
CA SER A 93 5.65 5.62 -0.01
C SER A 93 6.97 6.34 -0.34
N GLY A 94 7.59 6.03 -1.47
CA GLY A 94 8.80 6.67 -1.96
C GLY A 94 8.60 7.52 -3.22
N THR A 95 7.43 7.45 -3.86
CA THR A 95 7.17 8.14 -5.14
C THR A 95 6.11 9.25 -5.05
N GLY A 96 5.49 9.47 -3.86
CA GLY A 96 4.43 10.46 -3.70
C GLY A 96 3.13 10.13 -4.43
N VAL A 97 2.20 11.08 -4.43
CA VAL A 97 0.91 10.99 -5.13
C VAL A 97 0.94 11.91 -6.35
N PRO A 98 0.70 11.39 -7.59
CA PRO A 98 0.69 12.23 -8.79
C PRO A 98 -0.40 13.31 -8.71
N ARG A 99 -0.03 14.56 -8.98
CA ARG A 99 -0.93 15.72 -8.96
C ARG A 99 -1.68 15.84 -10.29
N THR A 100 -2.66 14.96 -10.51
CA THR A 100 -3.56 15.05 -11.66
C THR A 100 -4.55 16.23 -11.53
N ARG A 101 -5.22 16.63 -12.61
CA ARG A 101 -6.27 17.66 -12.55
C ARG A 101 -7.36 17.37 -11.52
N ARG A 102 -7.80 16.11 -11.41
CA ARG A 102 -8.81 15.67 -10.44
C ARG A 102 -8.31 15.81 -9.01
N ILE A 103 -7.06 15.46 -8.76
CA ILE A 103 -6.42 15.58 -7.44
C ILE A 103 -6.22 17.04 -7.10
N GLN A 104 -5.74 17.87 -8.03
CA GLN A 104 -5.59 19.30 -7.81
C GLN A 104 -6.93 19.94 -7.43
N ALA A 105 -8.00 19.66 -8.15
CA ALA A 105 -9.33 20.14 -7.79
C ALA A 105 -9.77 19.67 -6.37
N GLY A 106 -9.39 18.47 -5.94
CA GLY A 106 -9.63 17.98 -4.57
C GLY A 106 -8.82 18.73 -3.51
N ILE A 107 -7.59 19.14 -3.83
CA ILE A 107 -6.75 19.98 -2.97
C ILE A 107 -7.36 21.38 -2.85
N ASP A 108 -7.72 22.00 -3.97
CA ASP A 108 -8.21 23.37 -4.04
C ASP A 108 -9.50 23.57 -3.23
N ARG A 109 -10.39 22.57 -3.19
CA ARG A 109 -11.61 22.60 -2.36
C ARG A 109 -11.43 22.09 -0.93
N GLY A 110 -10.19 21.78 -0.52
CA GLY A 110 -9.87 21.40 0.85
C GLY A 110 -10.19 19.96 1.22
N LEU A 111 -10.61 19.11 0.27
CA LEU A 111 -10.90 17.68 0.51
C LEU A 111 -9.64 16.89 0.88
N LEU A 112 -8.53 17.17 0.21
CA LEU A 112 -7.30 16.42 0.32
C LEU A 112 -6.31 17.02 1.32
N GLN A 113 -6.75 17.17 2.58
CA GLN A 113 -5.95 17.67 3.69
C GLN A 113 -5.83 16.60 4.78
N PRO A 114 -4.75 15.81 4.81
CA PRO A 114 -4.59 14.75 5.79
C PRO A 114 -4.34 15.33 7.18
N LYS A 115 -5.07 14.83 8.17
CA LYS A 115 -4.77 15.03 9.58
C LYS A 115 -3.68 14.04 10.01
N ARG A 116 -3.02 14.34 11.13
CA ARG A 116 -2.13 13.38 11.77
C ARG A 116 -2.91 12.15 12.24
N MET A 117 -2.22 11.02 12.34
CA MET A 117 -2.80 9.78 12.81
C MET A 117 -3.39 9.95 14.22
N PHE A 118 -4.55 9.38 14.45
CA PHE A 118 -5.19 9.29 15.77
C PHE A 118 -4.36 8.39 16.70
N GLU A 119 -4.59 8.55 18.03
CA GLU A 119 -3.94 7.74 19.05
C GLU A 119 -4.63 6.39 19.23
N ARG A 120 -5.97 6.40 19.28
CA ARG A 120 -6.77 5.17 19.47
C ARG A 120 -8.12 5.24 18.78
N ILE A 121 -8.67 4.05 18.57
CA ILE A 121 -10.05 3.85 18.13
C ILE A 121 -10.90 3.57 19.36
N GLU A 122 -12.07 4.15 19.42
CA GLU A 122 -13.12 3.93 20.42
C GLU A 122 -14.36 3.31 19.74
N PRO A 123 -15.34 2.81 20.49
CA PRO A 123 -16.49 2.09 19.91
C PRO A 123 -17.21 2.83 18.78
N HIS A 124 -17.28 4.15 18.83
CA HIS A 124 -18.00 4.97 17.86
C HIS A 124 -17.15 6.02 17.14
N GLY A 125 -15.83 5.95 17.25
CA GLY A 125 -14.98 6.96 16.63
C GLY A 125 -13.51 6.82 16.92
N VAL A 126 -12.79 7.92 16.75
CA VAL A 126 -11.33 7.97 16.97
C VAL A 126 -10.95 9.16 17.84
N ARG A 127 -9.89 9.00 18.62
CA ARG A 127 -9.35 10.03 19.52
C ARG A 127 -7.90 10.31 19.23
N TRP A 128 -7.56 11.60 19.16
CA TRP A 128 -6.19 12.08 19.03
C TRP A 128 -5.54 12.30 20.40
N ALA A 129 -4.21 12.40 20.39
CA ALA A 129 -3.41 12.61 21.60
C ALA A 129 -3.70 13.93 22.34
N ASP A 130 -4.21 14.93 21.63
CA ASP A 130 -4.66 16.21 22.21
C ASP A 130 -6.05 16.14 22.87
N GLY A 131 -6.65 14.95 22.91
CA GLY A 131 -7.98 14.73 23.46
C GLY A 131 -9.13 14.93 22.47
N THR A 132 -8.87 15.49 21.28
CA THR A 132 -9.88 15.65 20.23
C THR A 132 -10.50 14.30 19.89
N TYR A 133 -11.82 14.26 19.79
CA TYR A 133 -12.59 13.08 19.41
C TYR A 133 -13.41 13.37 18.16
N ARG A 134 -13.59 12.37 17.33
CA ARG A 134 -14.46 12.43 16.15
C ARG A 134 -15.25 11.14 16.03
N ASP A 135 -16.56 11.28 15.91
CA ASP A 135 -17.44 10.17 15.57
C ASP A 135 -17.14 9.66 14.17
N VAL A 136 -17.20 8.33 14.00
CA VAL A 136 -16.97 7.62 12.75
C VAL A 136 -17.92 6.44 12.66
N ASP A 137 -18.54 6.26 11.50
CA ASP A 137 -19.44 5.13 11.21
C ASP A 137 -18.73 4.04 10.40
N ALA A 138 -17.70 4.43 9.64
CA ALA A 138 -16.93 3.51 8.82
C ALA A 138 -15.45 3.91 8.73
N ILE A 139 -14.56 2.92 8.74
CA ILE A 139 -13.11 3.10 8.53
C ILE A 139 -12.68 2.37 7.26
N VAL A 140 -12.07 3.10 6.33
CA VAL A 140 -11.43 2.56 5.12
C VAL A 140 -9.92 2.53 5.32
N TRP A 141 -9.37 1.33 5.42
CA TRP A 141 -7.94 1.09 5.61
C TRP A 141 -7.20 1.06 4.27
N ALA A 142 -6.71 2.21 3.83
CA ALA A 142 -5.87 2.37 2.64
C ALA A 142 -4.38 2.28 3.00
N THR A 143 -4.01 1.26 3.76
CA THR A 143 -2.68 1.11 4.37
C THR A 143 -1.68 0.35 3.52
N GLY A 144 -2.01 0.14 2.24
CA GLY A 144 -1.18 -0.53 1.25
C GLY A 144 -1.28 -2.05 1.29
N PHE A 145 -0.49 -2.67 0.43
CA PHE A 145 -0.49 -4.12 0.21
C PHE A 145 0.80 -4.74 0.72
N ARG A 146 0.71 -5.99 1.11
CA ARG A 146 1.87 -6.84 1.40
C ARG A 146 1.84 -8.05 0.48
N PRO A 147 2.99 -8.58 0.07
CA PRO A 147 3.03 -9.82 -0.69
C PRO A 147 2.32 -10.95 0.07
N GLU A 148 1.40 -11.64 -0.60
CA GLU A 148 0.71 -12.80 -0.03
C GLU A 148 1.61 -14.04 -0.17
N LEU A 149 2.27 -14.38 0.91
CA LEU A 149 3.27 -15.44 0.97
C LEU A 149 2.87 -16.61 1.91
N ARG A 150 1.65 -16.60 2.44
CA ARG A 150 1.19 -17.60 3.42
C ARG A 150 1.17 -19.02 2.83
N HIS A 151 0.84 -19.14 1.55
CA HIS A 151 0.85 -20.44 0.85
C HIS A 151 2.24 -21.07 0.77
N LEU A 152 3.31 -20.27 0.90
CA LEU A 152 4.69 -20.74 0.94
C LEU A 152 5.20 -21.05 2.36
N ALA A 153 4.38 -20.88 3.39
CA ALA A 153 4.80 -21.10 4.79
C ALA A 153 5.41 -22.49 5.05
N PRO A 154 4.90 -23.59 4.45
CA PRO A 154 5.52 -24.92 4.61
C PRO A 154 6.97 -24.99 4.15
N LEU A 155 7.37 -24.16 3.19
CA LEU A 155 8.74 -24.12 2.65
C LEU A 155 9.73 -23.36 3.54
N LYS A 156 9.24 -22.67 4.58
CA LYS A 156 10.05 -21.92 5.57
C LYS A 156 11.05 -20.95 4.94
N LEU A 157 10.66 -20.30 3.85
CA LEU A 157 11.54 -19.39 3.09
C LEU A 157 11.68 -18.00 3.73
N ARG A 158 10.78 -17.65 4.66
CA ARG A 158 10.74 -16.31 5.26
C ARG A 158 11.85 -16.12 6.29
N GLU A 159 12.52 -14.99 6.21
CA GLU A 159 13.55 -14.58 7.15
C GLU A 159 12.97 -13.91 8.41
N LYS A 160 13.79 -13.74 9.44
CA LYS A 160 13.40 -13.08 10.70
C LYS A 160 12.93 -11.64 10.48
N GLU A 161 13.46 -10.96 9.48
CA GLU A 161 13.10 -9.58 9.10
C GLU A 161 11.84 -9.49 8.22
N GLY A 162 11.14 -10.62 8.06
CA GLY A 162 9.79 -10.70 7.48
C GLY A 162 9.73 -10.81 5.96
N GLY A 163 10.86 -10.75 5.25
CA GLY A 163 10.95 -10.97 3.80
C GLY A 163 11.42 -12.38 3.43
N ILE A 164 11.57 -12.61 2.14
CA ILE A 164 12.22 -13.80 1.56
C ILE A 164 13.45 -13.33 0.82
N VAL A 165 14.60 -14.00 1.00
CA VAL A 165 15.80 -13.70 0.22
C VAL A 165 15.60 -14.18 -1.21
N VAL A 166 15.48 -13.21 -2.12
CA VAL A 166 15.28 -13.44 -3.56
C VAL A 166 16.35 -12.69 -4.34
N ALA A 167 17.08 -13.42 -5.15
CA ALA A 167 18.05 -12.85 -6.08
C ALA A 167 17.69 -13.26 -7.51
N ALA A 168 17.57 -12.28 -8.40
CA ALA A 168 17.21 -12.50 -9.79
C ALA A 168 15.95 -13.36 -10.00
N GLY A 169 14.99 -13.26 -9.09
CA GLY A 169 13.72 -13.98 -9.15
C GLY A 169 13.72 -15.39 -8.53
N SER A 170 14.87 -15.92 -8.11
CA SER A 170 14.97 -17.23 -7.44
C SER A 170 15.16 -17.08 -5.94
N SER A 171 14.55 -17.97 -5.15
CA SER A 171 14.80 -18.05 -3.73
C SER A 171 16.22 -18.53 -3.45
N TRP A 172 16.88 -17.88 -2.49
CA TRP A 172 18.20 -18.33 -2.03
C TRP A 172 18.14 -19.66 -1.26
N ARG A 173 17.06 -19.88 -0.49
CA ARG A 173 16.90 -21.08 0.33
C ARG A 173 16.48 -22.32 -0.46
N ASP A 174 15.68 -22.13 -1.51
CA ASP A 174 15.26 -23.23 -2.38
C ASP A 174 15.32 -22.77 -3.84
N PRO A 175 16.34 -23.16 -4.60
CA PRO A 175 16.55 -22.73 -5.97
C PRO A 175 15.49 -23.23 -6.96
N ARG A 176 14.59 -24.12 -6.53
CA ARG A 176 13.44 -24.59 -7.32
C ARG A 176 12.25 -23.65 -7.22
N VAL A 177 12.29 -22.68 -6.31
CA VAL A 177 11.20 -21.72 -6.08
C VAL A 177 11.55 -20.37 -6.74
N PHE A 178 10.70 -19.96 -7.66
CA PHE A 178 10.81 -18.71 -8.40
C PHE A 178 9.67 -17.76 -8.07
N PHE A 179 9.97 -16.47 -7.98
CA PHE A 179 9.02 -15.43 -7.61
C PHE A 179 8.76 -14.49 -8.79
N ALA A 180 7.64 -14.63 -9.44
CA ALA A 180 7.13 -13.66 -10.40
C ALA A 180 6.25 -12.65 -9.67
N GLY A 181 6.69 -11.39 -9.59
CA GLY A 181 5.94 -10.33 -8.91
C GLY A 181 6.28 -10.10 -7.43
N TYR A 182 7.44 -10.55 -6.95
CA TYR A 182 7.97 -10.23 -5.63
C TYR A 182 9.14 -9.25 -5.75
N GLY A 183 9.18 -8.24 -4.87
CA GLY A 183 10.21 -7.20 -4.92
C GLY A 183 10.07 -6.29 -6.14
N PRO A 184 11.18 -5.91 -6.78
CA PRO A 184 11.18 -4.99 -7.92
C PRO A 184 10.36 -5.49 -9.12
N GLN A 185 10.07 -6.77 -9.16
CA GLN A 185 9.32 -7.42 -10.23
C GLN A 185 7.80 -7.20 -10.12
N ALA A 186 7.32 -6.72 -8.97
CA ALA A 186 5.92 -6.39 -8.76
C ALA A 186 5.51 -5.07 -9.43
N SER A 187 6.43 -4.34 -10.06
CA SER A 187 6.13 -3.10 -10.76
C SER A 187 5.76 -3.35 -12.22
N THR A 188 4.90 -2.49 -12.79
CA THR A 188 4.54 -2.53 -14.21
C THR A 188 5.76 -2.37 -15.13
N ILE A 189 6.76 -1.58 -14.71
CA ILE A 189 8.00 -1.35 -15.44
C ILE A 189 8.90 -2.61 -15.43
N GLY A 190 8.94 -3.31 -14.29
CA GLY A 190 9.82 -4.48 -14.09
C GLY A 190 9.25 -5.81 -14.56
N ALA A 191 7.93 -5.96 -14.62
CA ALA A 191 7.27 -7.25 -14.79
C ALA A 191 7.69 -8.03 -16.06
N ASN A 192 7.70 -7.37 -17.21
CA ASN A 192 8.09 -8.01 -18.49
C ASN A 192 9.56 -8.46 -18.53
N ARG A 193 10.45 -7.63 -17.98
CA ARG A 193 11.89 -7.94 -17.92
C ARG A 193 12.13 -9.09 -16.94
N ALA A 194 11.47 -9.03 -15.80
CA ALA A 194 11.55 -10.05 -14.76
C ALA A 194 11.01 -11.40 -15.22
N GLY A 195 9.85 -11.43 -15.89
CA GLY A 195 9.29 -12.66 -16.43
C GLY A 195 10.24 -13.38 -17.39
N ARG A 196 10.87 -12.63 -18.31
CA ARG A 196 11.88 -13.20 -19.20
C ARG A 196 13.12 -13.74 -18.46
N LEU A 197 13.58 -13.05 -17.43
CA LEU A 197 14.70 -13.49 -16.62
C LEU A 197 14.37 -14.79 -15.88
N ILE A 198 13.22 -14.83 -15.24
CA ILE A 198 12.75 -16.01 -14.48
C ILE A 198 12.59 -17.21 -15.43
N ALA A 199 11.97 -17.04 -16.59
CA ALA A 199 11.80 -18.12 -17.55
C ALA A 199 13.16 -18.74 -17.97
N ARG A 200 14.16 -17.90 -18.25
CA ARG A 200 15.52 -18.38 -18.56
C ARG A 200 16.15 -19.15 -17.41
N GLN A 201 15.95 -18.70 -16.16
CA GLN A 201 16.47 -19.38 -14.98
C GLN A 201 15.79 -20.71 -14.73
N VAL A 202 14.47 -20.78 -14.92
CA VAL A 202 13.73 -22.05 -14.84
C VAL A 202 14.29 -23.07 -15.84
N ILE A 203 14.44 -22.67 -17.10
CA ILE A 203 15.03 -23.53 -18.14
C ILE A 203 16.43 -23.97 -17.75
N ALA A 204 17.29 -23.05 -17.30
CA ALA A 204 18.66 -23.38 -16.90
C ALA A 204 18.72 -24.31 -15.67
N THR A 205 17.74 -24.24 -14.77
CA THR A 205 17.64 -25.13 -13.62
C THR A 205 17.20 -26.53 -14.05
N LEU A 206 16.18 -26.62 -14.91
CA LEU A 206 15.69 -27.91 -15.42
C LEU A 206 16.73 -28.64 -16.27
N SER A 207 17.58 -27.91 -17.01
CA SER A 207 18.64 -28.50 -17.83
C SER A 207 19.79 -29.11 -17.01
N LYS A 208 19.82 -28.91 -15.68
CA LYS A 208 20.83 -29.46 -14.77
C LYS A 208 20.33 -30.65 -13.96
N LEU A 209 19.06 -31.00 -14.09
CA LEU A 209 18.42 -32.17 -13.49
C LEU A 209 18.45 -33.35 -14.43
#